data_8e6faa90d26568cd0d24b65efdafc46e
#
_entry.id   8e6faa90d26568cd0d24b65efdafc46e
#
_cell.length_a   1.000
_cell.length_b   1.000
_cell.length_c   1.000
_cell.angle_alpha   90.00
_cell.angle_beta   90.00
_cell.angle_gamma   90.00
#
_symmetry.space_group_name_H-M   'P 1'
#
loop_
_entity.id
_entity.type
_entity.pdbx_description
1 polymer ?
#
loop_
_entity_poly.entity_id
_entity_poly.type
_entity_poly.pdbx_seq_one_letter_code
_entity_poly.pdbx_strand_id
1 'polypeptide(L)'
;MIKRIISILLTAVTLLSCLAFVSCNKGSSDTATISFAKATSIEEMKKLDGKAVEIIGYMSTLSPISGKFMYLLNLPYQSCPFCEPNSTTLSNTIAVYAPDGKKFEFTDRLIRVTGTLEFGEYTDEYGYNYSYRIKDASYTVVNTSEMGDHLKLWQNLAATNVISDVYAMYDYVNFVCFWGTYTASFSGGKDYLYPSDLEIFLFEEGSQYHYGYKEGYFDSLVERIEQVDPNAFKTLTDNIRKAEALASRALEDYKNGEYTSVSEYSDIFKDGRSQYKMNNADEYNANLEEIFREFSKWLGEWEV
;
A
#
# COMPACT_ATOMS: atom_id res chain seq x y z
N MET A 1 77.87 -12.52 15.85
CA MET A 1 76.68 -12.63 16.71
C MET A 1 75.62 -11.57 16.40
N ILE A 2 75.99 -10.34 16.30
CA ILE A 2 75.04 -9.18 16.04
C ILE A 2 74.23 -9.36 14.77
N LYS A 3 74.81 -9.81 13.63
CA LYS A 3 74.06 -10.00 12.34
C LYS A 3 73.00 -11.09 12.42
N ARG A 4 73.14 -12.11 13.26
CA ARG A 4 72.13 -13.16 13.48
C ARG A 4 70.99 -12.68 14.37
N ILE A 5 71.21 -11.78 15.32
CA ILE A 5 70.19 -11.18 16.19
C ILE A 5 69.33 -10.21 15.40
N ILE A 6 69.94 -9.40 14.51
CA ILE A 6 69.20 -8.48 13.63
C ILE A 6 68.36 -9.24 12.64
N SER A 7 68.79 -10.37 12.09
CA SER A 7 68.04 -11.20 11.18
C SER A 7 66.79 -11.82 11.86
N ILE A 8 66.95 -12.29 13.13
CA ILE A 8 65.83 -12.86 13.91
C ILE A 8 64.85 -11.79 14.33
N LEU A 9 65.27 -10.56 14.66
CA LEU A 9 64.39 -9.43 14.95
C LEU A 9 63.62 -8.98 13.72
N LEU A 10 64.23 -8.92 12.53
CA LEU A 10 63.56 -8.57 11.30
C LEU A 10 62.47 -9.59 10.90
N THR A 11 62.75 -10.91 11.06
CA THR A 11 61.76 -11.96 10.80
C THR A 11 60.63 -11.97 11.81
N ALA A 12 60.87 -11.64 13.08
CA ALA A 12 59.82 -11.52 14.09
C ALA A 12 58.92 -10.32 13.83
N VAL A 13 59.45 -9.18 13.38
CA VAL A 13 58.64 -7.97 13.03
C VAL A 13 57.81 -8.20 11.78
N THR A 14 58.34 -8.92 10.77
CA THR A 14 57.55 -9.26 9.57
C THR A 14 56.44 -10.28 9.87
N LEU A 15 56.66 -11.24 10.76
CA LEU A 15 55.63 -12.18 11.20
C LEU A 15 54.54 -11.50 12.06
N LEU A 16 54.89 -10.53 12.91
CA LEU A 16 53.90 -9.75 13.67
C LEU A 16 53.07 -8.82 12.78
N SER A 17 53.68 -8.25 11.73
CA SER A 17 52.92 -7.42 10.77
C SER A 17 51.94 -8.24 9.92
N CYS A 18 52.28 -9.50 9.59
CA CYS A 18 51.34 -10.40 8.90
C CYS A 18 50.17 -10.83 9.78
N LEU A 19 50.33 -10.90 11.12
CA LEU A 19 49.24 -11.21 12.04
C LEU A 19 48.31 -10.01 12.27
N ALA A 20 48.81 -8.78 12.08
CA ALA A 20 47.98 -7.57 12.19
C ALA A 20 47.05 -7.36 10.96
N PHE A 21 47.36 -7.96 9.80
CA PHE A 21 46.51 -7.88 8.60
C PHE A 21 45.44 -8.97 8.52
N VAL A 22 45.48 -9.99 9.39
CA VAL A 22 44.46 -11.05 9.44
C VAL A 22 43.27 -10.67 10.33
N SER A 23 43.32 -9.54 11.06
CA SER A 23 42.25 -9.11 11.98
C SER A 23 41.27 -8.09 11.39
N CYS A 24 41.22 -7.93 10.08
CA CYS A 24 40.21 -7.14 9.41
C CYS A 24 39.41 -7.90 8.34
N ASN A 25 39.30 -9.23 8.51
CA ASN A 25 38.13 -9.89 7.96
C ASN A 25 36.97 -9.67 8.99
N LYS A 26 36.39 -8.50 9.00
CA LYS A 26 35.01 -8.38 9.44
C LYS A 26 34.26 -9.39 8.61
N GLY A 27 33.88 -10.49 9.24
CA GLY A 27 33.07 -11.51 8.64
C GLY A 27 31.97 -10.84 7.85
N SER A 28 31.65 -11.33 6.70
CA SER A 28 30.38 -11.05 6.06
C SER A 28 29.37 -11.25 7.18
N SER A 29 28.84 -10.17 7.72
CA SER A 29 27.69 -10.26 8.60
C SER A 29 26.68 -11.01 7.75
N ASP A 30 26.31 -12.23 8.15
CA ASP A 30 25.26 -12.99 7.49
C ASP A 30 24.01 -12.14 7.58
N THR A 31 23.81 -11.28 6.58
CA THR A 31 22.61 -10.44 6.47
C THR A 31 21.48 -11.38 6.11
N ALA A 32 20.53 -11.53 7.01
CA ALA A 32 19.39 -12.39 6.80
C ALA A 32 18.40 -11.73 5.83
N THR A 33 18.11 -12.37 4.72
CA THR A 33 17.04 -11.93 3.82
C THR A 33 15.69 -12.28 4.42
N ILE A 34 14.80 -11.28 4.51
CA ILE A 34 13.42 -11.40 4.97
C ILE A 34 12.50 -11.22 3.77
N SER A 35 11.42 -12.01 3.69
CA SER A 35 10.27 -11.73 2.82
C SER A 35 9.10 -11.22 3.66
N PHE A 36 8.14 -10.54 3.05
CA PHE A 36 6.92 -10.13 3.74
C PHE A 36 6.14 -11.33 4.29
N ALA A 37 6.09 -12.45 3.57
CA ALA A 37 5.50 -13.69 4.05
C ALA A 37 6.17 -14.19 5.35
N LYS A 38 7.50 -14.09 5.44
CA LYS A 38 8.24 -14.44 6.66
C LYS A 38 8.00 -13.43 7.78
N ALA A 39 7.82 -12.17 7.44
CA ALA A 39 7.54 -11.07 8.38
C ALA A 39 6.21 -11.22 9.11
N THR A 40 5.26 -12.00 8.59
CA THR A 40 4.00 -12.32 9.27
C THR A 40 4.19 -13.23 10.50
N SER A 41 5.32 -13.94 10.57
CA SER A 41 5.63 -14.84 11.68
C SER A 41 6.43 -14.11 12.77
N ILE A 42 5.77 -13.77 13.87
CA ILE A 42 6.39 -13.16 15.05
C ILE A 42 7.56 -14.01 15.58
N GLU A 43 7.40 -15.34 15.60
CA GLU A 43 8.44 -16.26 16.04
C GLU A 43 9.70 -16.21 15.15
N GLU A 44 9.54 -16.06 13.84
CA GLU A 44 10.67 -15.93 12.93
C GLU A 44 11.35 -14.57 13.10
N MET A 45 10.59 -13.49 13.27
CA MET A 45 11.13 -12.16 13.50
C MET A 45 11.91 -12.10 14.83
N LYS A 46 11.40 -12.72 15.88
CA LYS A 46 12.09 -12.80 17.17
C LYS A 46 13.47 -13.47 17.11
N LYS A 47 13.64 -14.48 16.24
CA LYS A 47 14.95 -15.14 16.02
C LYS A 47 15.96 -14.24 15.32
N LEU A 48 15.51 -13.16 14.71
CA LEU A 48 16.34 -12.19 13.99
C LEU A 48 16.65 -10.94 14.82
N ASP A 49 16.21 -10.88 16.07
CA ASP A 49 16.48 -9.75 16.96
C ASP A 49 17.97 -9.45 17.06
N GLY A 50 18.35 -8.19 16.89
CA GLY A 50 19.73 -7.70 16.87
C GLY A 50 20.55 -8.08 15.62
N LYS A 51 19.98 -8.79 14.65
CA LYS A 51 20.70 -9.20 13.43
C LYS A 51 20.56 -8.19 12.31
N ALA A 52 21.58 -8.16 11.44
CA ALA A 52 21.50 -7.47 10.17
C ALA A 52 20.49 -8.18 9.26
N VAL A 53 19.58 -7.41 8.68
CA VAL A 53 18.52 -7.92 7.80
C VAL A 53 18.46 -7.13 6.51
N GLU A 54 17.94 -7.78 5.48
CA GLU A 54 17.65 -7.19 4.18
C GLU A 54 16.23 -7.58 3.75
N ILE A 55 15.48 -6.61 3.23
CA ILE A 55 14.16 -6.82 2.65
C ILE A 55 13.96 -5.92 1.45
N ILE A 56 13.20 -6.40 0.46
CA ILE A 56 12.80 -5.62 -0.72
C ILE A 56 11.33 -5.27 -0.60
N GLY A 57 10.97 -4.04 -0.97
CA GLY A 57 9.59 -3.57 -0.92
C GLY A 57 9.42 -2.16 -1.46
N TYR A 58 8.26 -1.58 -1.22
CA TYR A 58 7.89 -0.23 -1.67
C TYR A 58 7.68 0.68 -0.47
N MET A 59 8.10 1.93 -0.59
CA MET A 59 7.82 2.94 0.43
C MET A 59 6.34 3.35 0.36
N SER A 60 5.65 3.29 1.48
CA SER A 60 4.26 3.76 1.57
C SER A 60 4.18 5.27 1.40
N THR A 61 3.16 5.75 0.69
CA THR A 61 2.82 7.18 0.61
C THR A 61 2.38 7.77 1.96
N LEU A 62 2.00 6.93 2.91
CA LEU A 62 1.68 7.31 4.29
C LEU A 62 2.92 7.44 5.19
N SER A 63 4.13 7.22 4.64
CA SER A 63 5.36 7.42 5.40
C SER A 63 5.50 8.88 5.82
N PRO A 64 6.03 9.15 7.04
CA PRO A 64 6.16 10.51 7.55
C PRO A 64 6.96 11.43 6.64
N ILE A 65 6.48 12.64 6.41
CA ILE A 65 7.21 13.69 5.68
C ILE A 65 8.55 14.03 6.39
N SER A 66 8.62 13.79 7.71
CA SER A 66 9.87 13.96 8.46
C SER A 66 11.01 13.08 7.93
N GLY A 67 10.70 11.96 7.29
CA GLY A 67 11.64 10.97 6.79
C GLY A 67 12.41 10.22 7.89
N LYS A 68 12.09 10.43 9.17
CA LYS A 68 12.77 9.73 10.28
C LYS A 68 12.56 8.23 10.23
N PHE A 69 11.39 7.84 9.75
CA PHE A 69 11.06 6.45 9.45
C PHE A 69 10.15 6.38 8.23
N MET A 70 9.98 5.20 7.70
CA MET A 70 9.07 4.90 6.62
C MET A 70 8.32 3.61 6.91
N TYR A 71 7.17 3.45 6.29
CA TYR A 71 6.48 2.17 6.20
C TYR A 71 6.87 1.50 4.89
N LEU A 72 7.40 0.29 4.99
CA LEU A 72 7.74 -0.54 3.83
C LEU A 72 6.62 -1.53 3.57
N LEU A 73 6.14 -1.59 2.35
CA LEU A 73 5.03 -2.42 1.87
C LEU A 73 5.52 -3.48 0.89
N ASN A 74 4.81 -4.61 0.82
CA ASN A 74 5.03 -5.62 -0.20
C ASN A 74 4.43 -5.23 -1.56
N LEU A 75 3.41 -4.38 -1.55
CA LEU A 75 2.74 -3.86 -2.74
C LEU A 75 2.78 -2.33 -2.74
N PRO A 76 2.95 -1.68 -3.88
CA PRO A 76 2.86 -0.22 -3.97
C PRO A 76 1.40 0.23 -3.85
N TYR A 77 1.22 1.47 -3.40
CA TYR A 77 -0.07 2.18 -3.37
C TYR A 77 -1.15 1.59 -2.47
N GLN A 78 -0.82 0.76 -1.51
CA GLN A 78 -1.79 0.36 -0.48
C GLN A 78 -2.25 1.59 0.31
N SER A 79 -3.56 1.77 0.43
CA SER A 79 -4.17 2.95 1.03
C SER A 79 -3.96 3.06 2.53
N CYS A 80 -3.82 1.94 3.23
CA CYS A 80 -3.54 1.90 4.66
C CYS A 80 -2.70 0.67 5.02
N PRO A 81 -1.47 0.87 5.52
CA PRO A 81 -0.62 -0.25 5.93
C PRO A 81 -1.16 -1.05 7.12
N PHE A 82 -2.08 -0.47 7.90
CA PHE A 82 -2.59 -1.04 9.15
C PHE A 82 -4.12 -1.26 9.13
N CYS A 83 -4.78 -1.04 7.99
CA CYS A 83 -6.23 -1.01 7.91
C CYS A 83 -6.89 -2.37 7.67
N GLU A 84 -6.23 -3.49 7.95
CA GLU A 84 -6.98 -4.75 8.02
C GLU A 84 -7.80 -4.80 9.31
N PRO A 85 -9.14 -4.84 9.22
CA PRO A 85 -9.99 -4.92 10.40
C PRO A 85 -9.62 -6.16 11.23
N ASN A 86 -9.29 -5.96 12.50
CA ASN A 86 -8.93 -7.01 13.45
C ASN A 86 -7.56 -7.70 13.25
N SER A 87 -6.67 -7.19 12.41
CA SER A 87 -5.30 -7.69 12.35
C SER A 87 -4.45 -6.99 13.41
N THR A 88 -3.93 -7.75 14.37
CA THR A 88 -2.88 -7.30 15.30
C THR A 88 -1.48 -7.48 14.70
N THR A 89 -1.39 -8.06 13.51
CA THR A 89 -0.16 -8.40 12.83
C THR A 89 0.01 -7.56 11.56
N LEU A 90 1.16 -6.92 11.45
CA LEU A 90 1.59 -6.22 10.24
C LEU A 90 1.91 -7.25 9.15
N SER A 91 0.91 -7.76 8.44
CA SER A 91 1.16 -8.76 7.39
C SER A 91 1.81 -8.15 6.15
N ASN A 92 1.58 -6.88 5.88
CA ASN A 92 1.98 -6.23 4.62
C ASN A 92 2.87 -5.00 4.82
N THR A 93 3.28 -4.71 6.06
CA THR A 93 3.97 -3.45 6.38
C THR A 93 5.02 -3.66 7.45
N ILE A 94 6.16 -3.01 7.26
CA ILE A 94 7.26 -3.01 8.24
C ILE A 94 7.67 -1.57 8.50
N ALA A 95 7.77 -1.19 9.78
CA ALA A 95 8.31 0.11 10.17
C ALA A 95 9.85 0.09 10.07
N VAL A 96 10.41 1.03 9.32
CA VAL A 96 11.84 1.13 9.03
C VAL A 96 12.33 2.50 9.45
N TYR A 97 13.31 2.55 10.35
CA TYR A 97 13.85 3.77 10.95
C TYR A 97 15.22 4.12 10.40
N ALA A 98 15.39 5.37 10.01
CA ALA A 98 16.68 5.91 9.62
C ALA A 98 17.63 6.00 10.82
N PRO A 99 18.96 5.98 10.60
CA PRO A 99 19.92 6.30 11.64
C PRO A 99 19.70 7.70 12.21
N ASP A 100 20.09 7.92 13.48
CA ASP A 100 19.95 9.22 14.14
C ASP A 100 20.52 10.37 13.30
N GLY A 101 19.72 11.41 13.16
CA GLY A 101 20.07 12.60 12.38
C GLY A 101 20.00 12.43 10.86
N LYS A 102 19.62 11.24 10.37
CA LYS A 102 19.38 10.98 8.94
C LYS A 102 17.89 10.91 8.62
N LYS A 103 17.59 10.98 7.33
CA LYS A 103 16.23 10.96 6.81
C LYS A 103 16.16 10.11 5.56
N PHE A 104 15.01 9.46 5.36
CA PHE A 104 14.66 8.88 4.08
C PHE A 104 14.06 9.93 3.17
N GLU A 105 14.40 9.88 1.89
CA GLU A 105 13.70 10.60 0.82
C GLU A 105 12.65 9.65 0.24
N PHE A 106 11.45 10.20 -0.04
CA PHE A 106 10.39 9.39 -0.64
C PHE A 106 10.77 8.91 -2.04
N THR A 107 10.45 7.66 -2.34
CA THR A 107 10.53 7.08 -3.68
C THR A 107 9.39 6.09 -3.89
N ASP A 108 8.81 6.12 -5.07
CA ASP A 108 7.79 5.17 -5.55
C ASP A 108 8.40 3.90 -6.19
N ARG A 109 9.73 3.85 -6.26
CA ARG A 109 10.47 2.74 -6.86
C ARG A 109 10.63 1.59 -5.86
N LEU A 110 10.81 0.38 -6.41
CA LEU A 110 11.21 -0.79 -5.64
C LEU A 110 12.56 -0.53 -4.96
N ILE A 111 12.63 -0.71 -3.66
CA ILE A 111 13.83 -0.47 -2.86
C ILE A 111 14.26 -1.73 -2.10
N ARG A 112 15.57 -1.86 -1.92
CA ARG A 112 16.20 -2.81 -1.02
C ARG A 112 16.59 -2.08 0.25
N VAL A 113 16.01 -2.47 1.36
CA VAL A 113 16.28 -1.92 2.69
C VAL A 113 17.24 -2.85 3.40
N THR A 114 18.27 -2.27 4.03
CA THR A 114 19.18 -2.98 4.92
C THR A 114 19.24 -2.26 6.26
N GLY A 115 19.25 -3.00 7.35
CA GLY A 115 19.32 -2.43 8.71
C GLY A 115 19.41 -3.52 9.77
N THR A 116 19.16 -3.17 11.01
CA THR A 116 19.14 -4.10 12.14
C THR A 116 17.72 -4.35 12.58
N LEU A 117 17.27 -5.62 12.61
CA LEU A 117 15.98 -5.95 13.19
C LEU A 117 16.02 -5.74 14.70
N GLU A 118 15.02 -5.11 15.23
CA GLU A 118 14.83 -4.92 16.66
C GLU A 118 13.44 -5.38 17.05
N PHE A 119 13.39 -6.41 17.88
CA PHE A 119 12.13 -6.99 18.36
C PHE A 119 11.72 -6.36 19.70
N GLY A 120 10.45 -5.99 19.85
CA GLY A 120 9.90 -5.34 21.05
C GLY A 120 8.51 -4.75 20.79
N GLU A 121 7.92 -4.14 21.79
CA GLU A 121 6.66 -3.43 21.65
C GLU A 121 6.92 -1.97 21.34
N TYR A 122 6.43 -1.50 20.20
CA TYR A 122 6.64 -0.11 19.73
C TYR A 122 5.31 0.54 19.41
N THR A 123 5.23 1.82 19.70
CA THR A 123 4.15 2.71 19.22
C THR A 123 4.82 3.91 18.54
N ASP A 124 4.46 4.21 17.32
CA ASP A 124 5.01 5.36 16.60
C ASP A 124 4.26 6.66 16.89
N GLU A 125 4.72 7.76 16.28
CA GLU A 125 4.14 9.10 16.48
C GLU A 125 2.71 9.24 15.92
N TYR A 126 2.22 8.29 15.13
CA TYR A 126 0.85 8.22 14.64
C TYR A 126 -0.04 7.27 15.45
N GLY A 127 0.51 6.61 16.47
CA GLY A 127 -0.21 5.70 17.35
C GLY A 127 -0.34 4.28 16.84
N TYR A 128 0.39 3.91 15.78
CA TYR A 128 0.43 2.52 15.32
C TYR A 128 1.33 1.66 16.18
N ASN A 129 0.88 0.43 16.48
CA ASN A 129 1.58 -0.52 17.32
C ASN A 129 2.16 -1.65 16.49
N TYR A 130 3.39 -2.06 16.79
CA TYR A 130 4.07 -3.18 16.15
C TYR A 130 5.10 -3.83 17.08
N SER A 131 5.36 -5.12 16.85
CA SER A 131 6.23 -5.93 17.72
C SER A 131 7.67 -6.03 17.24
N TYR A 132 8.01 -5.42 16.12
CA TYR A 132 9.39 -5.33 15.61
C TYR A 132 9.51 -4.18 14.61
N ARG A 133 10.75 -3.73 14.40
CA ARG A 133 11.10 -2.71 13.42
C ARG A 133 12.49 -2.98 12.85
N ILE A 134 12.83 -2.34 11.74
CA ILE A 134 14.19 -2.30 11.23
C ILE A 134 14.76 -0.93 11.57
N LYS A 135 15.86 -0.86 12.32
CA LYS A 135 16.50 0.38 12.72
C LYS A 135 17.88 0.55 12.06
N ASP A 136 18.43 1.76 12.18
CA ASP A 136 19.71 2.15 11.59
C ASP A 136 19.76 1.80 10.09
N ALA A 137 18.60 1.94 9.43
CA ALA A 137 18.40 1.43 8.10
C ALA A 137 18.85 2.42 7.02
N SER A 138 19.24 1.83 5.90
CA SER A 138 19.44 2.54 4.64
C SER A 138 18.71 1.80 3.52
N TYR A 139 18.46 2.48 2.41
CA TYR A 139 17.91 1.81 1.24
C TYR A 139 18.71 2.13 -0.02
N THR A 140 18.60 1.24 -0.98
CA THR A 140 19.03 1.44 -2.36
C THR A 140 17.87 1.10 -3.29
N VAL A 141 17.75 1.84 -4.38
CA VAL A 141 16.78 1.50 -5.42
C VAL A 141 17.24 0.22 -6.11
N VAL A 142 16.33 -0.74 -6.26
CA VAL A 142 16.62 -1.99 -6.98
C VAL A 142 16.88 -1.66 -8.45
N ASN A 143 17.99 -2.18 -8.98
CA ASN A 143 18.32 -1.97 -10.37
C ASN A 143 17.35 -2.77 -11.26
N THR A 144 16.78 -2.13 -12.27
CA THR A 144 15.86 -2.78 -13.20
C THR A 144 16.45 -4.00 -13.91
N SER A 145 17.77 -4.07 -14.07
CA SER A 145 18.46 -5.26 -14.62
C SER A 145 18.38 -6.48 -13.69
N GLU A 146 18.18 -6.28 -12.40
CA GLU A 146 18.07 -7.33 -11.39
C GLU A 146 16.63 -7.77 -11.15
N MET A 147 15.66 -7.05 -11.72
CA MET A 147 14.23 -7.32 -11.56
C MET A 147 13.77 -8.42 -12.52
N GLY A 148 12.88 -9.30 -12.05
CA GLY A 148 12.12 -10.20 -12.92
C GLY A 148 11.23 -9.42 -13.88
N ASP A 149 10.88 -10.02 -15.01
CA ASP A 149 10.12 -9.32 -16.07
C ASP A 149 8.74 -8.86 -15.59
N HIS A 150 8.07 -9.63 -14.72
CA HIS A 150 6.79 -9.23 -14.11
C HIS A 150 6.93 -7.98 -13.22
N LEU A 151 8.02 -7.85 -12.44
CA LEU A 151 8.25 -6.66 -11.63
C LEU A 151 8.58 -5.43 -12.48
N LYS A 152 9.25 -5.61 -13.63
CA LYS A 152 9.45 -4.51 -14.59
C LYS A 152 8.13 -4.02 -15.17
N LEU A 153 7.24 -4.94 -15.54
CA LEU A 153 5.90 -4.60 -16.02
C LEU A 153 5.12 -3.84 -14.94
N TRP A 154 5.16 -4.32 -13.70
CA TRP A 154 4.54 -3.60 -12.58
C TRP A 154 5.10 -2.19 -12.39
N GLN A 155 6.42 -2.01 -12.43
CA GLN A 155 7.06 -0.70 -12.33
C GLN A 155 6.64 0.23 -13.47
N ASN A 156 6.51 -0.29 -14.68
CA ASN A 156 6.03 0.49 -15.83
C ASN A 156 4.58 0.94 -15.63
N LEU A 157 3.71 0.06 -15.11
CA LEU A 157 2.33 0.41 -14.77
C LEU A 157 2.27 1.46 -13.65
N ALA A 158 3.01 1.23 -12.57
CA ALA A 158 3.07 2.12 -11.43
C ALA A 158 3.56 3.54 -11.81
N ALA A 159 4.53 3.64 -12.71
CA ALA A 159 5.06 4.93 -13.19
C ALA A 159 4.02 5.79 -13.92
N THR A 160 2.91 5.23 -14.37
CA THR A 160 1.81 5.98 -15.00
C THR A 160 0.83 6.60 -14.01
N ASN A 161 0.97 6.36 -12.72
CA ASN A 161 0.01 6.69 -11.65
C ASN A 161 -1.39 6.06 -11.81
N VAL A 162 -1.59 5.18 -12.79
CA VAL A 162 -2.90 4.59 -13.07
C VAL A 162 -3.44 3.79 -11.89
N ILE A 163 -2.59 3.20 -11.05
CA ILE A 163 -3.04 2.44 -9.87
C ILE A 163 -3.74 3.35 -8.87
N SER A 164 -3.22 4.57 -8.63
CA SER A 164 -3.90 5.55 -7.79
C SER A 164 -5.28 5.93 -8.35
N ASP A 165 -5.36 6.08 -9.68
CA ASP A 165 -6.63 6.41 -10.35
C ASP A 165 -7.61 5.22 -10.32
N VAL A 166 -7.12 3.98 -10.32
CA VAL A 166 -7.95 2.78 -10.12
C VAL A 166 -8.56 2.76 -8.72
N TYR A 167 -7.82 3.10 -7.68
CA TYR A 167 -8.41 3.25 -6.34
C TYR A 167 -9.46 4.37 -6.30
N ALA A 168 -9.18 5.52 -6.90
CA ALA A 168 -10.14 6.61 -7.01
C ALA A 168 -11.41 6.19 -7.79
N MET A 169 -11.25 5.34 -8.81
CA MET A 169 -12.37 4.74 -9.54
C MET A 169 -13.23 3.85 -8.64
N TYR A 170 -12.61 3.02 -7.77
CA TYR A 170 -13.39 2.23 -6.82
C TYR A 170 -14.14 3.10 -5.81
N ASP A 171 -13.53 4.16 -5.31
CA ASP A 171 -14.20 5.12 -4.44
C ASP A 171 -15.40 5.75 -5.14
N TYR A 172 -15.25 6.10 -6.42
CA TYR A 172 -16.35 6.60 -7.25
C TYR A 172 -17.47 5.56 -7.40
N VAL A 173 -17.15 4.32 -7.79
CA VAL A 173 -18.14 3.23 -7.96
C VAL A 173 -18.83 2.92 -6.64
N ASN A 174 -18.07 2.87 -5.54
CA ASN A 174 -18.60 2.70 -4.20
C ASN A 174 -19.61 3.81 -3.88
N PHE A 175 -19.27 5.07 -4.16
CA PHE A 175 -20.18 6.20 -3.94
C PHE A 175 -21.46 6.05 -4.77
N VAL A 176 -21.36 5.70 -6.05
CA VAL A 176 -22.53 5.50 -6.93
C VAL A 176 -23.44 4.38 -6.44
N CYS A 177 -22.85 3.23 -6.05
CA CYS A 177 -23.61 2.09 -5.52
C CYS A 177 -24.13 2.33 -4.11
N PHE A 178 -23.55 3.27 -3.41
CA PHE A 178 -23.67 3.49 -1.98
C PHE A 178 -24.84 4.39 -1.60
N TRP A 179 -25.28 5.31 -2.48
CA TRP A 179 -26.37 6.23 -2.15
C TRP A 179 -27.66 5.53 -1.70
N GLY A 180 -27.80 4.24 -2.05
CA GLY A 180 -28.91 3.42 -1.65
C GLY A 180 -28.62 2.45 -0.48
N THR A 181 -27.38 2.36 -0.03
CA THR A 181 -26.97 1.38 0.99
C THR A 181 -26.41 2.02 2.24
N TYR A 182 -26.09 3.32 2.18
CA TYR A 182 -25.34 3.99 3.23
C TYR A 182 -26.14 4.12 4.52
N THR A 183 -25.63 3.45 5.50
CA THR A 183 -25.99 3.65 6.89
C THR A 183 -24.74 4.09 7.63
N ALA A 184 -24.31 5.34 7.48
CA ALA A 184 -23.32 5.87 8.39
C ALA A 184 -23.98 6.11 9.72
N SER A 185 -23.40 5.57 10.73
CA SER A 185 -23.76 5.86 12.10
C SER A 185 -23.08 7.17 12.52
N PHE A 186 -23.61 8.29 12.10
CA PHE A 186 -23.26 9.55 12.75
C PHE A 186 -24.13 9.66 14.01
N SER A 187 -23.52 9.59 15.18
CA SER A 187 -24.22 9.72 16.47
C SER A 187 -25.36 8.69 16.69
N GLY A 188 -25.27 7.51 16.07
CA GLY A 188 -26.28 6.44 16.23
C GLY A 188 -27.45 6.53 15.25
N GLY A 189 -27.43 7.43 14.26
CA GLY A 189 -28.39 7.52 13.18
C GLY A 189 -27.94 6.81 11.92
N LYS A 190 -28.86 6.64 10.98
CA LYS A 190 -28.60 6.19 9.61
C LYS A 190 -28.71 7.40 8.70
N ASP A 191 -27.65 7.71 7.94
CA ASP A 191 -27.69 8.77 6.95
C ASP A 191 -28.08 8.19 5.59
N TYR A 192 -29.00 8.86 4.91
CA TYR A 192 -29.40 8.54 3.55
C TYR A 192 -29.01 9.69 2.65
N LEU A 193 -28.47 9.38 1.48
CA LEU A 193 -28.27 10.37 0.44
C LEU A 193 -29.60 10.72 -0.21
N TYR A 194 -29.72 11.97 -0.62
CA TYR A 194 -30.85 12.42 -1.44
C TYR A 194 -30.48 12.21 -2.92
N PRO A 195 -31.42 11.84 -3.79
CA PRO A 195 -31.16 11.72 -5.22
C PRO A 195 -30.54 12.96 -5.85
N SER A 196 -30.96 14.15 -5.40
CA SER A 196 -30.39 15.44 -5.83
C SER A 196 -28.90 15.59 -5.43
N ASP A 197 -28.51 15.03 -4.30
CA ASP A 197 -27.12 15.10 -3.84
C ASP A 197 -26.23 14.21 -4.72
N LEU A 198 -26.75 13.07 -5.18
CA LEU A 198 -26.05 12.21 -6.12
C LEU A 198 -25.72 12.94 -7.43
N GLU A 199 -26.65 13.74 -7.95
CA GLU A 199 -26.43 14.55 -9.15
C GLU A 199 -25.30 15.57 -8.95
N ILE A 200 -25.28 16.26 -7.80
CA ILE A 200 -24.21 17.21 -7.45
C ILE A 200 -22.85 16.51 -7.39
N PHE A 201 -22.77 15.38 -6.72
CA PHE A 201 -21.53 14.63 -6.57
C PHE A 201 -20.98 14.09 -7.88
N LEU A 202 -21.85 13.66 -8.80
CA LEU A 202 -21.44 12.95 -10.00
C LEU A 202 -21.29 13.87 -11.22
N PHE A 203 -22.14 14.89 -11.35
CA PHE A 203 -22.32 15.61 -12.61
C PHE A 203 -22.02 17.11 -12.52
N GLU A 204 -22.03 17.72 -11.34
CA GLU A 204 -21.78 19.15 -11.20
C GLU A 204 -20.28 19.46 -11.17
N GLU A 205 -19.75 19.85 -12.32
CA GLU A 205 -18.33 20.20 -12.47
C GLU A 205 -18.00 21.45 -11.62
N GLY A 206 -16.95 21.35 -10.81
CA GLY A 206 -16.52 22.43 -9.90
C GLY A 206 -17.18 22.39 -8.51
N SER A 207 -18.11 21.50 -8.25
CA SER A 207 -18.56 21.21 -6.89
C SER A 207 -17.41 20.68 -6.05
N GLN A 208 -17.32 21.10 -4.78
CA GLN A 208 -16.36 20.51 -3.83
C GLN A 208 -16.59 19.01 -3.59
N TYR A 209 -17.73 18.51 -3.99
CA TYR A 209 -18.16 17.12 -3.88
C TYR A 209 -18.04 16.33 -5.18
N HIS A 210 -17.58 16.96 -6.26
CA HIS A 210 -17.42 16.29 -7.54
C HIS A 210 -16.27 15.27 -7.48
N TYR A 211 -16.56 14.01 -7.73
CA TYR A 211 -15.59 12.92 -7.76
C TYR A 211 -14.77 12.85 -9.07
N GLY A 212 -14.86 13.87 -9.90
CA GLY A 212 -14.08 13.96 -11.14
C GLY A 212 -14.56 13.03 -12.25
N TYR A 213 -15.76 12.42 -12.12
CA TYR A 213 -16.30 11.60 -13.20
C TYR A 213 -16.50 12.43 -14.46
N LYS A 214 -15.94 11.91 -15.54
CA LYS A 214 -16.11 12.45 -16.89
C LYS A 214 -16.53 11.33 -17.81
N GLU A 215 -17.30 11.67 -18.85
CA GLU A 215 -17.56 10.72 -19.93
C GLU A 215 -16.23 10.16 -20.46
N GLY A 216 -16.14 8.83 -20.63
CA GLY A 216 -14.93 8.15 -21.04
C GLY A 216 -13.89 7.94 -19.91
N TYR A 217 -14.22 8.20 -18.65
CA TYR A 217 -13.29 8.01 -17.52
C TYR A 217 -12.75 6.57 -17.43
N PHE A 218 -13.62 5.58 -17.50
CA PHE A 218 -13.24 4.17 -17.47
C PHE A 218 -12.43 3.76 -18.70
N ASP A 219 -12.82 4.25 -19.90
CA ASP A 219 -12.07 4.03 -21.13
C ASP A 219 -10.64 4.56 -21.01
N SER A 220 -10.48 5.76 -20.49
CA SER A 220 -9.16 6.37 -20.26
C SER A 220 -8.28 5.54 -19.32
N LEU A 221 -8.85 4.95 -18.26
CA LEU A 221 -8.10 4.06 -17.36
C LEU A 221 -7.66 2.80 -18.09
N VAL A 222 -8.57 2.15 -18.82
CA VAL A 222 -8.28 0.93 -19.57
C VAL A 222 -7.23 1.19 -20.64
N GLU A 223 -7.37 2.26 -21.43
CA GLU A 223 -6.39 2.61 -22.47
C GLU A 223 -4.98 2.82 -21.91
N ARG A 224 -4.85 3.51 -20.78
CA ARG A 224 -3.55 3.75 -20.12
C ARG A 224 -2.90 2.45 -19.64
N ILE A 225 -3.70 1.50 -19.16
CA ILE A 225 -3.22 0.18 -18.73
C ILE A 225 -2.79 -0.65 -19.94
N GLU A 226 -3.60 -0.68 -20.99
CA GLU A 226 -3.33 -1.42 -22.22
C GLU A 226 -2.12 -0.89 -22.99
N GLN A 227 -1.81 0.42 -22.87
CA GLN A 227 -0.58 0.98 -23.42
C GLN A 227 0.69 0.43 -22.77
N VAL A 228 0.60 -0.06 -21.53
CA VAL A 228 1.75 -0.71 -20.87
C VAL A 228 1.87 -2.15 -21.34
N ASP A 229 0.85 -2.96 -21.14
CA ASP A 229 0.74 -4.32 -21.67
C ASP A 229 -0.70 -4.84 -21.56
N PRO A 230 -1.42 -5.00 -22.70
CA PRO A 230 -2.82 -5.42 -22.70
C PRO A 230 -3.05 -6.87 -22.25
N ASN A 231 -2.02 -7.73 -22.39
CA ASN A 231 -2.16 -9.13 -22.00
C ASN A 231 -1.84 -9.34 -20.51
N ALA A 232 -0.76 -8.73 -20.03
CA ALA A 232 -0.34 -8.88 -18.64
C ALA A 232 -1.37 -8.29 -17.67
N PHE A 233 -2.06 -7.23 -18.07
CA PHE A 233 -3.02 -6.51 -17.22
C PHE A 233 -4.49 -6.75 -17.57
N LYS A 234 -4.77 -7.78 -18.38
CA LYS A 234 -6.15 -8.09 -18.82
C LYS A 234 -7.10 -8.31 -17.65
N THR A 235 -6.68 -8.97 -16.58
CA THR A 235 -7.50 -9.19 -15.39
C THR A 235 -7.89 -7.87 -14.74
N LEU A 236 -6.98 -6.90 -14.67
CA LEU A 236 -7.29 -5.56 -14.15
C LEU A 236 -8.28 -4.81 -15.04
N THR A 237 -8.07 -4.80 -16.35
CA THR A 237 -8.98 -4.10 -17.28
C THR A 237 -10.37 -4.74 -17.31
N ASP A 238 -10.46 -6.08 -17.26
CA ASP A 238 -11.76 -6.79 -17.14
C ASP A 238 -12.48 -6.40 -15.82
N ASN A 239 -11.74 -6.26 -14.74
CA ASN A 239 -12.29 -5.87 -13.44
C ASN A 239 -12.80 -4.41 -13.46
N ILE A 240 -12.07 -3.47 -14.09
CA ILE A 240 -12.52 -2.09 -14.30
C ILE A 240 -13.83 -2.05 -15.10
N ARG A 241 -13.94 -2.88 -16.14
CA ARG A 241 -15.18 -2.96 -16.95
C ARG A 241 -16.37 -3.53 -16.17
N LYS A 242 -16.16 -4.45 -15.24
CA LYS A 242 -17.21 -4.90 -14.31
C LYS A 242 -17.65 -3.76 -13.38
N ALA A 243 -16.72 -2.97 -12.86
CA ALA A 243 -17.00 -1.83 -12.02
C ALA A 243 -17.78 -0.74 -12.78
N GLU A 244 -17.41 -0.45 -14.03
CA GLU A 244 -18.15 0.45 -14.93
C GLU A 244 -19.59 0.00 -15.16
N ALA A 245 -19.79 -1.29 -15.48
CA ALA A 245 -21.11 -1.83 -15.71
C ALA A 245 -21.98 -1.75 -14.46
N LEU A 246 -21.41 -1.99 -13.27
CA LEU A 246 -22.10 -1.86 -12.00
C LEU A 246 -22.52 -0.41 -11.72
N ALA A 247 -21.61 0.55 -11.90
CA ALA A 247 -21.90 1.98 -11.73
C ALA A 247 -22.97 2.47 -12.71
N SER A 248 -22.86 2.08 -13.98
CA SER A 248 -23.81 2.43 -15.02
C SER A 248 -25.22 1.93 -14.70
N ARG A 249 -25.34 0.70 -14.22
CA ARG A 249 -26.62 0.12 -13.80
C ARG A 249 -27.19 0.87 -12.60
N ALA A 250 -26.39 1.20 -11.61
CA ALA A 250 -26.84 1.95 -10.44
C ALA A 250 -27.35 3.36 -10.82
N LEU A 251 -26.67 4.03 -11.75
CA LEU A 251 -27.12 5.34 -12.28
C LEU A 251 -28.38 5.22 -13.12
N GLU A 252 -28.56 4.14 -13.87
CA GLU A 252 -29.79 3.89 -14.62
C GLU A 252 -30.97 3.63 -13.68
N ASP A 253 -30.81 2.79 -12.66
CA ASP A 253 -31.82 2.58 -11.62
C ASP A 253 -32.22 3.89 -10.95
N TYR A 254 -31.24 4.75 -10.65
CA TYR A 254 -31.52 6.09 -10.14
C TYR A 254 -32.39 6.91 -11.10
N LYS A 255 -32.03 6.98 -12.39
CA LYS A 255 -32.78 7.72 -13.43
C LYS A 255 -34.20 7.18 -13.64
N ASN A 256 -34.38 5.88 -13.45
CA ASN A 256 -35.67 5.20 -13.57
C ASN A 256 -36.54 5.31 -12.31
N GLY A 257 -36.03 5.90 -11.23
CA GLY A 257 -36.74 6.04 -9.97
C GLY A 257 -36.82 4.73 -9.15
N GLU A 258 -35.88 3.82 -9.34
CA GLU A 258 -35.81 2.53 -8.62
C GLU A 258 -35.33 2.72 -7.19
N TYR A 259 -36.05 3.55 -6.44
CA TYR A 259 -35.79 3.80 -5.03
C TYR A 259 -37.09 3.99 -4.25
N THR A 260 -37.03 3.74 -2.95
CA THR A 260 -38.19 3.82 -2.04
C THR A 260 -37.95 4.94 -1.02
N SER A 261 -39.01 5.72 -0.76
CA SER A 261 -39.00 6.75 0.29
C SER A 261 -38.82 6.09 1.66
N VAL A 262 -37.91 6.62 2.47
CA VAL A 262 -37.65 6.18 3.82
C VAL A 262 -38.12 7.23 4.79
N SER A 263 -39.24 6.98 5.46
CA SER A 263 -39.88 7.96 6.35
C SER A 263 -39.24 8.07 7.74
N GLU A 264 -38.42 7.12 8.13
CA GLU A 264 -37.92 6.98 9.50
C GLU A 264 -37.00 8.11 9.96
N TYR A 265 -36.48 8.94 9.05
CA TYR A 265 -35.47 9.98 9.34
C TYR A 265 -35.86 11.39 8.90
N SER A 266 -37.07 11.59 8.39
CA SER A 266 -37.57 12.92 8.00
C SER A 266 -37.58 13.95 9.16
N ASP A 267 -37.55 13.49 10.41
CA ASP A 267 -37.57 14.33 11.60
C ASP A 267 -36.20 14.86 12.02
N ILE A 268 -35.07 14.28 11.53
CA ILE A 268 -33.71 14.68 11.89
C ILE A 268 -33.32 15.96 11.12
N PHE A 269 -33.67 16.02 9.85
CA PHE A 269 -33.38 17.15 8.99
C PHE A 269 -34.62 17.99 8.73
N LYS A 270 -35.26 18.55 9.57
CA LYS A 270 -36.52 19.35 9.50
C LYS A 270 -36.68 20.31 8.28
N ASP A 271 -36.01 20.00 7.18
CA ASP A 271 -35.94 20.77 5.95
C ASP A 271 -36.96 20.36 4.89
N GLY A 272 -37.80 19.35 5.18
CA GLY A 272 -38.85 18.87 4.30
C GLY A 272 -38.40 18.03 3.11
N ARG A 273 -37.09 17.68 3.02
CA ARG A 273 -36.61 16.81 1.95
C ARG A 273 -36.97 15.34 2.22
N SER A 274 -37.32 14.64 1.14
CA SER A 274 -37.58 13.20 1.21
C SER A 274 -36.27 12.44 1.15
N GLN A 275 -36.13 11.43 2.01
CA GLN A 275 -35.02 10.49 2.01
C GLN A 275 -35.40 9.23 1.23
N TYR A 276 -34.45 8.66 0.52
CA TYR A 276 -34.68 7.53 -0.35
C TYR A 276 -33.61 6.44 -0.12
N LYS A 277 -34.03 5.21 -0.34
CA LYS A 277 -33.14 4.03 -0.37
C LYS A 277 -33.29 3.36 -1.74
N MET A 278 -32.17 3.01 -2.37
CA MET A 278 -32.16 2.23 -3.61
C MET A 278 -32.77 0.84 -3.38
N ASN A 279 -33.62 0.37 -4.29
CA ASN A 279 -34.34 -0.88 -4.14
C ASN A 279 -33.40 -2.10 -4.13
N ASN A 280 -32.34 -2.07 -4.94
CA ASN A 280 -31.38 -3.18 -5.11
C ASN A 280 -30.06 -2.97 -4.33
N ALA A 281 -30.10 -2.20 -3.24
CA ALA A 281 -28.91 -1.80 -2.48
C ALA A 281 -28.02 -2.98 -2.06
N ASP A 282 -28.61 -4.05 -1.52
CA ASP A 282 -27.87 -5.22 -1.03
C ASP A 282 -27.18 -5.98 -2.19
N GLU A 283 -27.80 -6.01 -3.38
CA GLU A 283 -27.21 -6.61 -4.58
C GLU A 283 -25.99 -5.80 -5.07
N TYR A 284 -26.10 -4.48 -5.09
CA TYR A 284 -24.99 -3.61 -5.48
C TYR A 284 -23.79 -3.76 -4.53
N ASN A 285 -24.04 -3.82 -3.23
CA ASN A 285 -22.99 -4.06 -2.24
C ASN A 285 -22.27 -5.39 -2.47
N ALA A 286 -23.03 -6.47 -2.61
CA ALA A 286 -22.46 -7.80 -2.82
C ALA A 286 -21.60 -7.85 -4.11
N ASN A 287 -22.07 -7.24 -5.20
CA ASN A 287 -21.33 -7.18 -6.45
C ASN A 287 -20.05 -6.35 -6.32
N LEU A 288 -20.10 -5.20 -5.62
CA LEU A 288 -18.94 -4.35 -5.41
C LEU A 288 -17.89 -5.04 -4.55
N GLU A 289 -18.30 -5.72 -3.47
CA GLU A 289 -17.39 -6.51 -2.63
C GLU A 289 -16.70 -7.62 -3.44
N GLU A 290 -17.42 -8.27 -4.36
CA GLU A 290 -16.83 -9.29 -5.22
C GLU A 290 -15.81 -8.69 -6.19
N ILE A 291 -16.13 -7.59 -6.85
CA ILE A 291 -15.23 -6.89 -7.76
C ILE A 291 -13.96 -6.46 -7.02
N PHE A 292 -14.10 -5.90 -5.82
CA PHE A 292 -12.97 -5.46 -5.01
C PHE A 292 -12.11 -6.64 -4.51
N ARG A 293 -12.72 -7.76 -4.18
CA ARG A 293 -12.02 -9.00 -3.82
C ARG A 293 -11.20 -9.56 -4.98
N GLU A 294 -11.75 -9.55 -6.20
CA GLU A 294 -11.00 -9.94 -7.41
C GLU A 294 -9.80 -9.03 -7.65
N PHE A 295 -9.97 -7.74 -7.49
CA PHE A 295 -8.87 -6.76 -7.59
C PHE A 295 -7.79 -7.01 -6.55
N SER A 296 -8.17 -7.20 -5.28
CA SER A 296 -7.22 -7.49 -4.20
C SER A 296 -6.44 -8.78 -4.42
N LYS A 297 -7.12 -9.82 -4.96
CA LYS A 297 -6.46 -11.07 -5.34
C LYS A 297 -5.46 -10.85 -6.47
N TRP A 298 -5.85 -10.10 -7.49
CA TRP A 298 -4.96 -9.76 -8.60
C TRP A 298 -3.72 -8.97 -8.13
N LEU A 299 -3.90 -8.00 -7.22
CA LEU A 299 -2.77 -7.29 -6.61
C LEU A 299 -1.77 -8.24 -5.96
N GLY A 300 -2.24 -9.28 -5.27
CA GLY A 300 -1.38 -10.27 -4.63
C GLY A 300 -0.48 -11.04 -5.60
N GLU A 301 -0.80 -11.09 -6.89
CA GLU A 301 0.03 -11.73 -7.92
C GLU A 301 1.31 -10.93 -8.22
N TRP A 302 1.36 -9.66 -7.82
CA TRP A 302 2.48 -8.73 -8.02
C TRP A 302 3.31 -8.50 -6.74
N GLU A 303 3.11 -9.31 -5.70
CA GLU A 303 3.90 -9.24 -4.47
C GLU A 303 5.40 -9.47 -4.72
N VAL A 304 6.23 -8.78 -3.93
CA VAL A 304 7.70 -8.86 -3.98
C VAL A 304 8.22 -9.96 -3.05
#